data_4bcc9b60878f91f8415d846730574554
#
_entry.id   4bcc9b60878f91f8415d846730574554
#
_cell.length_a   1.000
_cell.length_b   1.000
_cell.length_c   1.000
_cell.angle_alpha   90.00
_cell.angle_beta   90.00
_cell.angle_gamma   90.00
#
_symmetry.space_group_name_H-M   'P 1'
#
loop_
_entity.id
_entity.type
_entity.pdbx_description
1 polymer ?
#
loop_
_entity_poly.entity_id
_entity_poly.type
_entity_poly.pdbx_seq_one_letter_code
_entity_poly.pdbx_strand_id
1 'polypeptide(L)'
;MPTIVIYVMPKAELLDPQGKAVAGALARQGESRFSGVRIGKRFELTVDGPVDEATLAAAREIADEILSNSVIEDVVGIEVVE
;
A
#
# COMPACT_ATOMS: atom_id res chain seq x y z
N MET A 1 -20.72 6.69 4.97
CA MET A 1 -19.54 7.53 5.21
C MET A 1 -18.47 7.15 4.20
N PRO A 2 -17.90 8.12 3.48
CA PRO A 2 -16.87 7.79 2.50
C PRO A 2 -15.59 7.30 3.16
N THR A 3 -14.83 6.53 2.41
CA THR A 3 -13.55 5.97 2.84
C THR A 3 -12.48 6.38 1.85
N ILE A 4 -11.35 6.84 2.36
CA ILE A 4 -10.17 7.06 1.54
C ILE A 4 -9.26 5.85 1.71
N VAL A 5 -8.93 5.21 0.60
CA VAL A 5 -8.07 4.03 0.59
C VAL A 5 -6.69 4.43 0.10
N ILE A 6 -5.68 4.09 0.88
CA ILE A 6 -4.29 4.44 0.57
C ILE A 6 -3.48 3.16 0.45
N TYR A 7 -2.75 3.04 -0.65
CA TYR A 7 -1.89 1.89 -0.93
C TYR A 7 -0.43 2.28 -0.77
N VAL A 8 0.30 1.48 0.00
CA VAL A 8 1.72 1.69 0.28
C VAL A 8 2.49 0.43 -0.10
N MET A 9 3.57 0.60 -0.84
CA MET A 9 4.44 -0.52 -1.25
C MET A 9 5.87 -0.23 -0.86
N PRO A 10 6.67 -1.26 -0.52
CA PRO A 10 8.11 -1.05 -0.33
C PRO A 10 8.76 -0.62 -1.65
N LYS A 11 9.82 0.15 -1.55
CA LYS A 11 10.57 0.61 -2.72
C LYS A 11 11.13 -0.58 -3.48
N ALA A 12 11.11 -0.50 -4.82
CA ALA A 12 11.46 -1.62 -5.67
C ALA A 12 12.91 -2.09 -5.49
N GLU A 13 13.81 -1.19 -5.16
CA GLU A 13 15.24 -1.47 -4.97
C GLU A 13 15.58 -2.07 -3.61
N LEU A 14 14.61 -2.18 -2.70
CA LEU A 14 14.83 -2.70 -1.36
C LEU A 14 14.40 -4.15 -1.25
N LEU A 15 14.98 -4.86 -0.28
CA LEU A 15 14.58 -6.24 0.01
C LEU A 15 13.15 -6.29 0.53
N ASP A 16 12.40 -7.26 0.01
CA ASP A 16 11.05 -7.54 0.47
C ASP A 16 11.03 -8.99 1.00
N PRO A 17 11.39 -9.18 2.29
CA PRO A 17 11.48 -10.53 2.84
C PRO A 17 10.12 -11.25 2.86
N GLN A 18 9.01 -10.53 3.04
CA GLN A 18 7.67 -11.13 2.99
C GLN A 18 7.33 -11.60 1.58
N GLY A 19 7.60 -10.78 0.57
CA GLY A 19 7.37 -11.15 -0.82
C GLY A 19 8.23 -12.35 -1.23
N LYS A 20 9.49 -12.39 -0.80
CA LYS A 20 10.38 -13.53 -1.07
C LYS A 20 9.88 -14.80 -0.41
N ALA A 21 9.38 -14.72 0.82
CA ALA A 21 8.86 -15.89 1.52
C ALA A 21 7.64 -16.47 0.79
N VAL A 22 6.73 -15.62 0.31
CA VAL A 22 5.57 -16.08 -0.45
C VAL A 22 5.99 -16.66 -1.79
N ALA A 23 6.90 -16.02 -2.50
CA ALA A 23 7.42 -16.54 -3.77
C ALA A 23 8.09 -17.91 -3.58
N GLY A 24 8.86 -18.07 -2.51
CA GLY A 24 9.47 -19.37 -2.16
C GLY A 24 8.44 -20.44 -1.87
N ALA A 25 7.36 -20.10 -1.17
CA ALA A 25 6.28 -21.05 -0.89
C ALA A 25 5.59 -21.49 -2.18
N LEU A 26 5.32 -20.57 -3.11
CA LEU A 26 4.73 -20.89 -4.40
C LEU A 26 5.64 -21.82 -5.21
N ALA A 27 6.93 -21.56 -5.21
CA ALA A 27 7.91 -22.41 -5.90
C ALA A 27 7.92 -23.84 -5.33
N ARG A 28 7.86 -23.96 -4.01
CA ARG A 28 7.82 -25.26 -3.33
C ARG A 28 6.56 -26.05 -3.66
N GLN A 29 5.47 -25.39 -4.00
CA GLN A 29 4.24 -26.05 -4.41
C GLN A 29 4.19 -26.35 -5.91
N GLY A 30 5.27 -26.10 -6.62
CA GLY A 30 5.36 -26.36 -8.04
C GLY A 30 4.72 -25.29 -8.94
N GLU A 31 4.38 -24.15 -8.38
CA GLU A 31 3.80 -23.06 -9.15
C GLU A 31 4.92 -22.21 -9.74
N SER A 32 5.09 -22.26 -11.05
CA SER A 32 6.18 -21.57 -11.74
C SER A 32 5.74 -20.40 -12.63
N ARG A 33 4.43 -20.12 -12.68
CA ARG A 33 3.90 -19.04 -13.49
C ARG A 33 4.19 -17.65 -12.94
N PHE A 34 4.48 -17.57 -11.65
CA PHE A 34 4.70 -16.30 -10.97
C PHE A 34 6.18 -16.13 -10.65
N SER A 35 6.81 -15.14 -11.27
CA SER A 35 8.25 -14.91 -11.11
C SER A 35 8.60 -14.09 -9.89
N GLY A 36 7.62 -13.48 -9.23
CA GLY A 36 7.87 -12.68 -8.04
C GLY A 36 6.59 -12.31 -7.33
N VAL A 37 6.71 -11.98 -6.05
CA VAL A 37 5.60 -11.53 -5.21
C VAL A 37 6.08 -10.33 -4.41
N ARG A 38 5.24 -9.31 -4.33
CA ARG A 38 5.50 -8.14 -3.48
C ARG A 38 4.32 -7.93 -2.54
N ILE A 39 4.63 -7.54 -1.32
CA ILE A 39 3.62 -7.32 -0.28
C ILE A 39 3.67 -5.87 0.14
N GLY A 40 2.51 -5.23 0.17
CA GLY A 40 2.33 -3.87 0.61
C GLY A 40 1.23 -3.75 1.63
N LYS A 41 0.82 -2.52 1.90
CA LYS A 41 -0.21 -2.20 2.88
C LYS A 41 -1.34 -1.45 2.21
N ARG A 42 -2.55 -1.67 2.72
CA ARG A 42 -3.75 -0.94 2.32
C ARG A 42 -4.37 -0.34 3.57
N PHE A 43 -4.53 0.97 3.58
CA PHE A 43 -5.15 1.68 4.69
C PHE A 43 -6.52 2.17 4.29
N GLU A 44 -7.50 2.05 5.17
CA GLU A 44 -8.84 2.58 4.98
C GLU A 44 -9.09 3.66 6.00
N LEU A 45 -9.24 4.90 5.53
CA LEU A 45 -9.51 6.04 6.38
C LEU A 45 -11.00 6.41 6.25
N THR A 46 -11.76 6.21 7.31
CA THR A 46 -13.17 6.58 7.33
C THR A 46 -13.29 8.09 7.55
N VAL A 47 -14.04 8.75 6.70
CA VAL A 47 -14.21 10.20 6.75
C VAL A 47 -15.60 10.55 7.28
N ASP A 48 -15.64 11.42 8.29
CA ASP A 48 -16.89 11.98 8.80
C ASP A 48 -17.27 13.19 7.95
N GLY A 49 -18.16 12.98 7.01
CA GLY A 49 -18.62 14.05 6.11
C GLY A 49 -18.09 13.87 4.69
N PRO A 50 -18.25 14.89 3.84
CA PRO A 50 -17.84 14.79 2.45
C PRO A 50 -16.32 14.81 2.29
N VAL A 51 -15.84 14.16 1.24
CA VAL A 51 -14.43 14.21 0.87
C VAL A 51 -14.24 15.39 -0.10
N ASP A 52 -13.59 16.42 0.40
CA ASP A 52 -13.23 17.60 -0.40
C ASP A 52 -11.73 17.66 -0.63
N GLU A 53 -11.27 18.71 -1.30
CA GLU A 53 -9.84 18.87 -1.59
C GLU A 53 -8.99 18.97 -0.34
N ALA A 54 -9.49 19.65 0.71
CA ALA A 54 -8.76 19.76 1.97
C ALA A 54 -8.62 18.42 2.65
N THR A 55 -9.66 17.59 2.62
CA THR A 55 -9.62 16.24 3.17
C THR A 55 -8.65 15.36 2.40
N LEU A 56 -8.66 15.42 1.08
CA LEU A 56 -7.72 14.67 0.25
C LEU A 56 -6.28 15.12 0.47
N ALA A 57 -6.04 16.42 0.60
CA ALA A 57 -4.71 16.95 0.87
C ALA A 57 -4.21 16.46 2.23
N ALA A 58 -5.07 16.46 3.24
CA ALA A 58 -4.72 15.94 4.56
C ALA A 58 -4.42 14.44 4.51
N ALA A 59 -5.17 13.69 3.74
CA ALA A 59 -4.93 12.25 3.58
C ALA A 59 -3.58 11.96 2.92
N ARG A 60 -3.22 12.73 1.90
CA ARG A 60 -1.91 12.59 1.24
C ARG A 60 -0.76 12.91 2.19
N GLU A 61 -0.91 13.94 2.98
CA GLU A 61 0.10 14.32 3.97
C GLU A 61 0.27 13.25 5.04
N ILE A 62 -0.83 12.72 5.56
CA ILE A 62 -0.82 11.63 6.54
C ILE A 62 -0.20 10.37 5.94
N ALA A 63 -0.54 10.05 4.69
CA ALA A 63 0.02 8.89 4.01
C ALA A 63 1.54 8.97 3.94
N ASP A 64 2.05 10.13 3.58
CA ASP A 64 3.48 10.34 3.42
C ASP A 64 4.22 10.38 4.76
N GLU A 65 3.64 11.01 5.78
CA GLU A 65 4.32 11.26 7.06
C GLU A 65 4.10 10.16 8.10
N ILE A 66 2.94 9.51 8.08
CA ILE A 66 2.52 8.59 9.16
C ILE A 66 2.34 7.16 8.65
N LEU A 67 1.62 7.00 7.55
CA LEU A 67 1.23 5.66 7.08
C LEU A 67 2.34 4.95 6.31
N SER A 68 3.27 5.69 5.74
CA SER A 68 4.42 5.11 5.06
C SER A 68 5.71 5.61 5.68
N ASN A 69 6.76 4.80 5.55
CA ASN A 69 8.10 5.23 5.88
C ASN A 69 8.77 5.63 4.56
N SER A 70 8.92 6.93 4.32
CA SER A 70 9.41 7.46 3.05
C SER A 70 10.83 7.01 2.69
N VAL A 71 11.57 6.50 3.65
CA VAL A 71 12.92 5.94 3.39
C VAL A 71 12.83 4.60 2.67
N ILE A 72 11.84 3.77 3.01
CA ILE A 72 11.72 2.40 2.52
C ILE A 72 10.42 2.11 1.77
N GLU A 73 9.46 3.03 1.79
CA GLU A 73 8.13 2.81 1.23
C GLU A 73 7.67 3.99 0.37
N ASP A 74 6.82 3.71 -0.60
CA ASP A 74 6.18 4.71 -1.43
C ASP A 74 4.66 4.58 -1.35
N VAL A 75 3.97 5.70 -1.34
CA VAL A 75 2.52 5.73 -1.51
C VAL A 75 2.26 5.59 -3.01
N VAL A 76 1.61 4.49 -3.41
CA VAL A 76 1.42 4.17 -4.82
C VAL A 76 -0.01 4.38 -5.32
N GLY A 77 -0.94 4.71 -4.43
CA GLY A 77 -2.30 5.00 -4.86
C GLY A 77 -3.14 5.54 -3.73
N ILE A 78 -4.11 6.39 -4.10
CA ILE A 78 -5.12 6.93 -3.20
C ILE A 78 -6.45 6.87 -3.96
N GLU A 79 -7.46 6.26 -3.34
CA GLU A 79 -8.80 6.14 -3.90
C GLU A 79 -9.84 6.66 -2.94
N VAL A 80 -10.95 7.17 -3.46
CA VAL A 80 -12.11 7.53 -2.66
C VAL A 80 -13.22 6.54 -2.97
N VAL A 81 -13.73 5.90 -1.92
CA VAL A 81 -14.82 4.93 -2.01
C VAL A 81 -15.99 5.47 -1.19
N GLU A 82 -17.12 5.65 -1.81
CA GLU A 82 -18.34 6.18 -1.17
C GLU A 82 -19.36 5.12 -0.77
#